data_39070e1c3767b090447c9865a414cb83
#
_entry.id   39070e1c3767b090447c9865a414cb83
#
_cell.length_a   1.000
_cell.length_b   1.000
_cell.length_c   1.000
_cell.angle_alpha   90.00
_cell.angle_beta   90.00
_cell.angle_gamma   90.00
#
_symmetry.space_group_name_H-M   'P 1'
#
loop_
_entity.id
_entity.type
_entity.pdbx_description
1 polymer ?
#
loop_
_entity_poly.entity_id
_entity_poly.type
_entity_poly.pdbx_seq_one_letter_code
_entity_poly.pdbx_strand_id
1 'polypeptide(L)'
;TLSFYVKSSLTGTFGLNFTNAANNRSYATTYAISAADTWEQKTITLTLDTSGTWLTTDGVGLEINWQLAMGSAYHASSLNAWQTGWGFPDTAANTLMTTNGATFQLTAVQLEVGSQATAFEHRSYGEELALCQRYFEDGGTYHTSDTASGALGRTNLQFANTKRADPTVEISVTAGQTGAMEFTSDSGFAYRTRGSRVGDSTEFTFTAEAEI
;
A
#
# COMPACT_ATOMS: atom_id res chain seq x y z
N THR A 1 0.77 -18.31 -0.83
CA THR A 1 1.17 -18.42 -2.24
C THR A 1 1.18 -17.06 -2.88
N LEU A 2 2.26 -16.71 -3.58
CA LEU A 2 2.40 -15.56 -4.45
C LEU A 2 2.29 -16.02 -5.90
N SER A 3 1.45 -15.36 -6.69
CA SER A 3 1.39 -15.53 -8.15
C SER A 3 1.57 -14.18 -8.85
N PHE A 4 2.17 -14.18 -10.03
CA PHE A 4 2.40 -12.98 -10.83
C PHE A 4 2.71 -13.35 -12.28
N TYR A 5 2.51 -12.39 -13.18
CA TYR A 5 3.00 -12.49 -14.55
C TYR A 5 4.23 -11.62 -14.72
N VAL A 6 5.24 -12.16 -15.38
CA VAL A 6 6.49 -11.47 -15.64
C VAL A 6 6.88 -11.63 -17.10
N LYS A 7 7.47 -10.57 -17.66
CA LYS A 7 8.08 -10.56 -18.99
C LYS A 7 9.42 -9.82 -18.93
N SER A 8 10.46 -10.39 -19.52
CA SER A 8 11.76 -9.74 -19.67
C SER A 8 12.33 -10.00 -21.06
N SER A 9 13.15 -9.07 -21.54
CA SER A 9 13.95 -9.27 -22.74
C SER A 9 15.09 -10.28 -22.54
N LEU A 10 15.40 -10.65 -21.29
CA LEU A 10 16.42 -11.63 -20.93
C LEU A 10 15.77 -12.87 -20.34
N THR A 11 16.29 -14.03 -20.71
CA THR A 11 15.95 -15.32 -20.12
C THR A 11 16.92 -15.67 -19.00
N GLY A 12 16.56 -16.61 -18.14
CA GLY A 12 17.42 -17.12 -17.08
C GLY A 12 16.74 -17.17 -15.71
N THR A 13 17.54 -17.24 -14.67
CA THR A 13 17.07 -17.32 -13.28
C THR A 13 17.04 -15.92 -12.66
N PHE A 14 15.88 -15.53 -12.16
CA PHE A 14 15.65 -14.26 -11.49
C PHE A 14 15.38 -14.49 -10.00
N GLY A 15 15.71 -13.49 -9.19
CA GLY A 15 15.57 -13.55 -7.75
C GLY A 15 14.29 -12.90 -7.24
N LEU A 16 13.81 -13.43 -6.14
CA LEU A 16 12.72 -12.87 -5.33
C LEU A 16 13.11 -12.98 -3.86
N ASN A 17 12.74 -11.97 -3.09
CA ASN A 17 12.94 -11.92 -1.64
C ASN A 17 11.67 -11.49 -0.95
N PHE A 18 11.37 -12.13 0.18
CA PHE A 18 10.35 -11.69 1.15
C PHE A 18 11.08 -11.26 2.40
N THR A 19 10.70 -10.12 2.98
CA THR A 19 11.33 -9.61 4.20
C THR A 19 10.33 -8.89 5.09
N ASN A 20 10.65 -8.76 6.37
CA ASN A 20 9.91 -7.90 7.30
C ASN A 20 10.45 -6.47 7.25
N ALA A 21 9.71 -5.50 7.78
CA ALA A 21 10.09 -4.08 7.79
C ALA A 21 11.46 -3.80 8.43
N ALA A 22 11.86 -4.58 9.42
CA ALA A 22 13.15 -4.43 10.09
C ALA A 22 14.33 -5.02 9.29
N ASN A 23 14.10 -5.67 8.16
CA ASN A 23 15.10 -6.35 7.34
C ASN A 23 15.98 -7.36 8.12
N ASN A 24 15.44 -7.91 9.20
CA ASN A 24 16.14 -8.87 10.05
C ASN A 24 15.68 -10.32 9.86
N ARG A 25 14.65 -10.52 9.03
CA ARG A 25 14.14 -11.81 8.57
C ARG A 25 13.92 -11.75 7.07
N SER A 26 14.45 -12.71 6.32
CA SER A 26 14.24 -12.79 4.88
C SER A 26 14.10 -14.22 4.38
N TYR A 27 13.36 -14.37 3.27
CA TYR A 27 13.23 -15.60 2.51
C TYR A 27 13.61 -15.31 1.06
N ALA A 28 14.74 -15.85 0.64
CA ALA A 28 15.24 -15.69 -0.72
C ALA A 28 14.88 -16.90 -1.58
N THR A 29 14.33 -16.66 -2.76
CA THR A 29 13.95 -17.71 -3.71
C THR A 29 14.19 -17.25 -5.14
N THR A 30 14.07 -18.17 -6.09
CA THR A 30 14.28 -17.90 -7.50
C THR A 30 13.12 -18.38 -8.35
N TYR A 31 12.98 -17.80 -9.53
CA TYR A 31 12.10 -18.25 -10.60
C TYR A 31 12.81 -18.12 -11.96
N ALA A 32 12.44 -18.97 -12.91
CA ALA A 32 13.01 -18.92 -14.24
C ALA A 32 12.12 -18.13 -15.20
N ILE A 33 12.72 -17.34 -16.09
CA ILE A 33 12.08 -16.80 -17.30
C ILE A 33 12.64 -17.59 -18.47
N SER A 34 11.78 -18.33 -19.16
CA SER A 34 12.16 -19.32 -20.18
C SER A 34 12.19 -18.75 -21.59
N ALA A 35 11.34 -17.76 -21.87
CA ALA A 35 11.23 -17.13 -23.18
C ALA A 35 11.34 -15.62 -23.07
N ALA A 36 12.25 -15.02 -23.86
CA ALA A 36 12.38 -13.57 -23.94
C ALA A 36 11.10 -12.93 -24.49
N ASP A 37 10.79 -11.73 -24.02
CA ASP A 37 9.66 -10.90 -24.46
C ASP A 37 8.28 -11.60 -24.42
N THR A 38 8.16 -12.65 -23.58
CA THR A 38 6.93 -13.43 -23.42
C THR A 38 6.42 -13.34 -21.99
N TRP A 39 5.11 -13.14 -21.81
CA TRP A 39 4.48 -13.17 -20.51
C TRP A 39 4.42 -14.60 -19.97
N GLU A 40 5.01 -14.82 -18.81
CA GLU A 40 4.98 -16.10 -18.12
C GLU A 40 4.38 -15.93 -16.72
N GLN A 41 3.44 -16.79 -16.36
CA GLN A 41 2.92 -16.87 -14.99
C GLN A 41 3.94 -17.59 -14.10
N LYS A 42 4.20 -17.04 -12.92
CA LYS A 42 5.01 -17.63 -11.88
C LYS A 42 4.20 -17.79 -10.60
N THR A 43 4.49 -18.88 -9.89
CA THR A 43 3.87 -19.18 -8.60
C THR A 43 4.96 -19.59 -7.63
N ILE A 44 4.93 -18.97 -6.44
CA ILE A 44 5.84 -19.27 -5.33
C ILE A 44 5.02 -19.51 -4.08
N THR A 45 5.12 -20.71 -3.54
CA THR A 45 4.47 -21.07 -2.28
C THR A 45 5.52 -21.16 -1.18
N LEU A 46 5.27 -20.47 -0.07
CA LEU A 46 6.11 -20.49 1.11
C LEU A 46 5.26 -20.56 2.37
N THR A 47 5.82 -21.12 3.43
CA THR A 47 5.26 -21.00 4.78
C THR A 47 5.78 -19.70 5.37
N LEU A 48 4.91 -18.86 5.93
CA LEU A 48 5.33 -17.61 6.56
C LEU A 48 6.16 -17.89 7.82
N ASP A 49 7.08 -16.98 8.11
CA ASP A 49 7.93 -17.06 9.29
C ASP A 49 7.13 -16.64 10.55
N THR A 50 7.37 -17.36 11.62
CA THR A 50 6.86 -17.03 12.94
C THR A 50 7.90 -16.36 13.84
N SER A 51 9.15 -16.24 13.34
CA SER A 51 10.24 -15.57 14.05
C SER A 51 10.35 -14.11 13.64
N GLY A 52 10.87 -13.27 14.50
CA GLY A 52 11.00 -11.83 14.25
C GLY A 52 9.69 -11.07 14.50
N THR A 53 9.67 -9.82 14.10
CA THR A 53 8.51 -8.94 14.24
C THR A 53 7.87 -8.71 12.87
N TRP A 54 6.61 -9.08 12.76
CA TRP A 54 5.77 -8.85 11.58
C TRP A 54 4.66 -7.89 11.99
N LEU A 55 4.69 -6.68 11.46
CA LEU A 55 3.71 -5.66 11.82
C LEU A 55 2.33 -6.05 11.28
N THR A 56 1.33 -5.88 12.15
CA THR A 56 -0.09 -6.06 11.82
C THR A 56 -0.88 -4.75 11.95
N THR A 57 -0.15 -3.65 12.11
CA THR A 57 -0.67 -2.27 12.16
C THR A 57 -0.60 -1.64 10.76
N ASP A 58 -0.64 -0.34 10.67
CA ASP A 58 -0.44 0.49 9.47
C ASP A 58 1.00 0.48 8.90
N GLY A 59 1.95 -0.08 9.66
CA GLY A 59 3.34 -0.23 9.21
C GLY A 59 3.51 -1.38 8.21
N VAL A 60 4.68 -1.42 7.57
CA VAL A 60 5.03 -2.48 6.61
C VAL A 60 5.12 -3.82 7.32
N GLY A 61 4.17 -4.71 7.08
CA GLY A 61 4.17 -6.07 7.63
C GLY A 61 5.07 -7.02 6.83
N LEU A 62 4.98 -6.98 5.51
CA LEU A 62 5.72 -7.84 4.58
C LEU A 62 6.14 -7.04 3.35
N GLU A 63 7.39 -7.16 2.95
CA GLU A 63 7.89 -6.67 1.67
C GLU A 63 8.19 -7.81 0.72
N ILE A 64 7.87 -7.61 -0.56
CA ILE A 64 8.18 -8.53 -1.65
C ILE A 64 9.06 -7.79 -2.65
N ASN A 65 10.27 -8.28 -2.86
CA ASN A 65 11.27 -7.62 -3.68
C ASN A 65 11.64 -8.49 -4.89
N TRP A 66 11.35 -8.03 -6.11
CA TRP A 66 11.86 -8.60 -7.35
C TRP A 66 13.26 -8.07 -7.61
N GLN A 67 14.22 -8.98 -7.57
CA GLN A 67 15.62 -8.63 -7.71
C GLN A 67 15.99 -8.37 -9.18
N LEU A 68 16.43 -7.17 -9.48
CA LEU A 68 16.97 -6.79 -10.79
C LEU A 68 18.50 -6.76 -10.81
N ALA A 69 19.11 -6.47 -9.68
CA ALA A 69 20.57 -6.60 -9.42
C ALA A 69 20.80 -6.62 -7.90
N MET A 70 21.88 -7.28 -7.48
CA MET A 70 22.30 -7.28 -6.07
C MET A 70 23.80 -7.53 -5.97
N GLY A 71 24.45 -6.78 -5.11
CA GLY A 71 25.87 -7.01 -4.78
C GLY A 71 26.06 -8.21 -3.85
N SER A 72 27.22 -8.86 -3.94
CA SER A 72 27.54 -10.08 -3.21
C SER A 72 27.45 -9.97 -1.68
N ALA A 73 27.58 -8.75 -1.13
CA ALA A 73 27.44 -8.51 0.31
C ALA A 73 26.02 -8.80 0.84
N TYR A 74 25.02 -8.88 -0.05
CA TYR A 74 23.64 -9.13 0.30
C TYR A 74 23.13 -10.47 -0.22
N HIS A 75 24.03 -11.37 -0.62
CA HIS A 75 23.61 -12.71 -1.04
C HIS A 75 23.12 -13.50 0.18
N ALA A 76 21.99 -14.15 -0.01
CA ALA A 76 21.39 -15.02 1.00
C ALA A 76 22.31 -16.21 1.30
N SER A 77 22.40 -16.59 2.56
CA SER A 77 23.15 -17.78 2.97
C SER A 77 22.45 -19.09 2.58
N SER A 78 21.13 -19.03 2.37
CA SER A 78 20.32 -20.16 1.92
C SER A 78 19.15 -19.70 1.05
N LEU A 79 18.74 -20.52 0.10
CA LEU A 79 17.54 -20.31 -0.71
C LEU A 79 16.41 -21.20 -0.19
N ASN A 80 15.16 -20.74 -0.42
CA ASN A 80 13.93 -21.44 -0.06
C ASN A 80 13.79 -21.74 1.44
N ALA A 81 14.39 -20.90 2.26
CA ALA A 81 14.29 -20.97 3.72
C ALA A 81 14.34 -19.57 4.34
N TRP A 82 13.64 -19.39 5.47
CA TRP A 82 13.76 -18.18 6.27
C TRP A 82 15.12 -18.13 6.97
N GLN A 83 15.72 -16.95 6.94
CA GLN A 83 17.02 -16.70 7.54
C GLN A 83 17.04 -15.38 8.30
N THR A 84 18.01 -15.23 9.19
CA THR A 84 18.29 -13.96 9.87
C THR A 84 19.00 -13.02 8.91
N GLY A 85 18.63 -11.74 8.95
CA GLY A 85 19.21 -10.71 8.12
C GLY A 85 18.51 -10.56 6.76
N TRP A 86 19.00 -9.63 5.98
CA TRP A 86 18.48 -9.26 4.67
C TRP A 86 19.29 -9.96 3.59
N GLY A 87 18.71 -10.93 2.89
CA GLY A 87 19.42 -11.74 1.90
C GLY A 87 18.64 -11.91 0.62
N PHE A 88 19.34 -11.82 -0.52
CA PHE A 88 18.82 -11.99 -1.87
C PHE A 88 19.49 -13.15 -2.58
N PRO A 89 18.83 -13.83 -3.53
CA PRO A 89 19.48 -14.87 -4.31
C PRO A 89 20.68 -14.33 -5.11
N ASP A 90 21.70 -15.14 -5.25
CA ASP A 90 22.72 -14.91 -6.28
C ASP A 90 22.20 -15.47 -7.61
N THR A 91 21.86 -14.61 -8.55
CA THR A 91 21.19 -15.00 -9.79
C THR A 91 21.73 -14.26 -11.01
N ALA A 92 21.45 -14.80 -12.17
CA ALA A 92 21.73 -14.17 -13.46
C ALA A 92 20.94 -12.84 -13.67
N ALA A 93 19.93 -12.54 -12.85
CA ALA A 93 19.22 -11.26 -12.88
C ALA A 93 20.15 -10.05 -12.70
N ASN A 94 21.31 -10.25 -12.09
CA ASN A 94 22.33 -9.20 -11.97
C ASN A 94 22.78 -8.66 -13.34
N THR A 95 22.59 -9.42 -14.43
CA THR A 95 22.91 -8.98 -15.79
C THR A 95 21.87 -8.03 -16.39
N LEU A 96 20.65 -7.97 -15.85
CA LEU A 96 19.60 -7.08 -16.35
C LEU A 96 20.05 -5.63 -16.33
N MET A 97 20.63 -5.18 -15.23
CA MET A 97 21.10 -3.80 -15.06
C MET A 97 22.37 -3.47 -15.85
N THR A 98 23.11 -4.48 -16.31
CA THR A 98 24.33 -4.32 -17.11
C THR A 98 24.10 -4.50 -18.61
N THR A 99 22.90 -4.91 -19.03
CA THR A 99 22.51 -5.10 -20.42
C THR A 99 21.77 -3.89 -20.94
N ASN A 100 22.37 -3.14 -21.85
CA ASN A 100 21.75 -1.94 -22.43
C ASN A 100 20.45 -2.31 -23.16
N GLY A 101 19.36 -1.60 -22.85
CA GLY A 101 18.04 -1.81 -23.44
C GLY A 101 17.29 -3.03 -22.88
N ALA A 102 17.80 -3.70 -21.84
CA ALA A 102 17.06 -4.77 -21.19
C ALA A 102 15.78 -4.24 -20.54
N THR A 103 14.72 -5.06 -20.61
CA THR A 103 13.41 -4.73 -20.06
C THR A 103 12.96 -5.77 -19.05
N PHE A 104 12.23 -5.31 -18.04
CA PHE A 104 11.55 -6.15 -17.06
C PHE A 104 10.16 -5.59 -16.78
N GLN A 105 9.14 -6.40 -16.91
CA GLN A 105 7.74 -6.01 -16.74
C GLN A 105 7.04 -6.99 -15.80
N LEU A 106 6.21 -6.46 -14.93
CA LEU A 106 5.48 -7.21 -13.90
C LEU A 106 4.01 -6.80 -13.92
N THR A 107 3.11 -7.77 -13.77
CA THR A 107 1.66 -7.53 -13.68
C THR A 107 0.94 -8.66 -12.95
N ALA A 108 -0.33 -8.45 -12.62
CA ALA A 108 -1.23 -9.42 -11.98
C ALA A 108 -0.59 -10.09 -10.75
N VAL A 109 0.00 -9.28 -9.89
CA VAL A 109 0.60 -9.73 -8.62
C VAL A 109 -0.51 -10.03 -7.63
N GLN A 110 -0.56 -11.25 -7.11
CA GLN A 110 -1.55 -11.69 -6.13
C GLN A 110 -0.90 -12.52 -5.04
N LEU A 111 -1.10 -12.11 -3.78
CA LEU A 111 -0.64 -12.85 -2.59
C LEU A 111 -1.85 -13.42 -1.88
N GLU A 112 -1.88 -14.73 -1.70
CA GLU A 112 -3.03 -15.47 -1.16
C GLU A 112 -2.62 -16.37 -0.01
N VAL A 113 -3.53 -16.55 0.94
CA VAL A 113 -3.41 -17.59 1.95
C VAL A 113 -3.78 -18.93 1.31
N GLY A 114 -2.87 -19.88 1.34
CA GLY A 114 -3.08 -21.22 0.75
C GLY A 114 -1.86 -21.75 0.02
N SER A 115 -1.94 -23.01 -0.38
CA SER A 115 -0.86 -23.72 -1.05
C SER A 115 -0.93 -23.72 -2.57
N GLN A 116 -2.00 -23.16 -3.13
CA GLN A 116 -2.23 -23.07 -4.57
C GLN A 116 -2.62 -21.65 -4.96
N ALA A 117 -2.14 -21.20 -6.12
CA ALA A 117 -2.58 -19.95 -6.71
C ALA A 117 -3.95 -20.12 -7.36
N THR A 118 -4.83 -19.17 -7.11
CA THR A 118 -6.11 -19.06 -7.85
C THR A 118 -5.93 -18.20 -9.11
N ALA A 119 -6.98 -18.09 -9.93
CA ALA A 119 -6.98 -17.13 -11.03
C ALA A 119 -6.89 -15.71 -10.47
N PHE A 120 -6.15 -14.83 -11.18
CA PHE A 120 -6.02 -13.44 -10.76
C PHE A 120 -7.40 -12.78 -10.62
N GLU A 121 -7.65 -12.19 -9.47
CA GLU A 121 -8.91 -11.52 -9.18
C GLU A 121 -8.94 -10.13 -9.85
N HIS A 122 -9.63 -10.07 -10.99
CA HIS A 122 -9.85 -8.81 -11.68
C HIS A 122 -10.98 -8.03 -11.02
N ARG A 123 -10.67 -6.84 -10.50
CA ARG A 123 -11.67 -5.90 -9.99
C ARG A 123 -11.78 -4.70 -10.90
N SER A 124 -12.96 -4.11 -11.00
CA SER A 124 -13.10 -2.81 -11.65
C SER A 124 -12.46 -1.72 -10.78
N TYR A 125 -12.01 -0.64 -11.42
CA TYR A 125 -11.44 0.50 -10.68
C TYR A 125 -12.40 1.03 -9.60
N GLY A 126 -13.70 1.09 -9.90
CA GLY A 126 -14.71 1.58 -8.95
C GLY A 126 -14.85 0.67 -7.72
N GLU A 127 -14.81 -0.65 -7.91
CA GLU A 127 -14.84 -1.61 -6.79
C GLU A 127 -13.59 -1.50 -5.93
N GLU A 128 -12.42 -1.44 -6.55
CA GLU A 128 -11.15 -1.30 -5.82
C GLU A 128 -11.10 0.02 -5.05
N LEU A 129 -11.50 1.13 -5.69
CA LEU A 129 -11.57 2.43 -5.03
C LEU A 129 -12.51 2.40 -3.82
N ALA A 130 -13.70 1.80 -3.95
CA ALA A 130 -14.64 1.69 -2.84
C ALA A 130 -14.09 0.86 -1.68
N LEU A 131 -13.34 -0.21 -1.97
CA LEU A 131 -12.67 -1.01 -0.94
C LEU A 131 -11.56 -0.21 -0.24
N CYS A 132 -10.75 0.54 -0.99
CA CYS A 132 -9.71 1.41 -0.41
C CYS A 132 -10.32 2.52 0.46
N GLN A 133 -11.40 3.14 0.01
CA GLN A 133 -12.08 4.21 0.75
C GLN A 133 -12.72 3.75 2.07
N ARG A 134 -12.89 2.45 2.29
CA ARG A 134 -13.27 1.93 3.61
C ARG A 134 -12.17 2.09 4.67
N TYR A 135 -10.93 2.25 4.25
CA TYR A 135 -9.77 2.39 5.13
C TYR A 135 -9.27 3.83 5.16
N PHE A 136 -9.14 4.45 4.01
CA PHE A 136 -8.61 5.80 3.86
C PHE A 136 -9.42 6.61 2.86
N GLU A 137 -9.67 7.87 3.17
CA GLU A 137 -10.29 8.84 2.27
C GLU A 137 -9.64 10.20 2.45
N ASP A 138 -9.27 10.81 1.34
CA ASP A 138 -8.84 12.20 1.25
C ASP A 138 -9.97 13.02 0.64
N GLY A 139 -10.50 13.95 1.40
CA GLY A 139 -11.59 14.82 0.99
C GLY A 139 -11.10 16.11 0.34
N GLY A 140 -11.84 16.55 -0.66
CA GLY A 140 -11.60 17.83 -1.33
C GLY A 140 -11.83 19.05 -0.42
N THR A 141 -11.81 20.23 -1.02
CA THR A 141 -12.01 21.48 -0.31
C THR A 141 -13.47 21.68 0.09
N TYR A 142 -13.72 21.96 1.35
CA TYR A 142 -15.03 22.23 1.91
C TYR A 142 -15.06 23.63 2.54
N HIS A 143 -16.25 24.21 2.59
CA HIS A 143 -16.46 25.53 3.17
C HIS A 143 -17.50 25.47 4.27
N THR A 144 -17.21 26.15 5.37
CA THR A 144 -18.22 26.53 6.35
C THR A 144 -18.44 28.04 6.30
N SER A 145 -19.64 28.49 6.52
CA SER A 145 -19.93 29.91 6.61
C SER A 145 -20.77 30.24 7.84
N ASP A 146 -20.45 31.36 8.49
CA ASP A 146 -21.17 31.85 9.64
C ASP A 146 -22.22 32.86 9.22
N THR A 147 -23.46 32.73 9.73
CA THR A 147 -24.59 33.58 9.38
C THR A 147 -24.70 34.81 10.26
N ALA A 148 -23.99 34.82 11.40
CA ALA A 148 -23.94 35.94 12.33
C ALA A 148 -22.62 35.97 13.09
N SER A 149 -22.23 37.18 13.57
CA SER A 149 -21.01 37.31 14.40
C SER A 149 -21.12 36.44 15.64
N GLY A 150 -20.11 35.60 15.88
CA GLY A 150 -20.07 34.63 16.95
C GLY A 150 -20.97 33.40 16.73
N ALA A 151 -21.64 33.30 15.57
CA ALA A 151 -22.38 32.11 15.19
C ALA A 151 -21.42 30.94 14.94
N LEU A 152 -21.98 29.74 15.02
CA LEU A 152 -21.25 28.52 14.73
C LEU A 152 -21.52 28.07 13.28
N GLY A 153 -20.49 28.12 12.45
CA GLY A 153 -20.50 27.44 11.17
C GLY A 153 -20.36 25.95 11.40
N ARG A 154 -21.24 25.15 10.82
CA ARG A 154 -21.19 23.69 10.93
C ARG A 154 -21.28 23.05 9.55
N THR A 155 -20.39 22.16 9.28
CA THR A 155 -20.43 21.30 8.08
C THR A 155 -20.51 19.85 8.51
N ASN A 156 -21.54 19.15 8.03
CA ASN A 156 -21.64 17.70 8.16
C ASN A 156 -21.20 17.09 6.85
N LEU A 157 -20.24 16.18 6.92
CA LEU A 157 -19.68 15.50 5.78
C LEU A 157 -19.94 13.98 5.92
N GLN A 158 -20.33 13.38 4.82
CA GLN A 158 -20.44 11.94 4.72
C GLN A 158 -19.25 11.41 3.92
N PHE A 159 -18.70 10.28 4.32
CA PHE A 159 -17.69 9.59 3.56
C PHE A 159 -18.28 8.97 2.30
N ALA A 160 -17.47 8.82 1.26
CA ALA A 160 -17.90 8.20 0.02
C ALA A 160 -18.30 6.73 0.23
N ASN A 161 -17.65 6.05 1.17
CA ASN A 161 -17.98 4.70 1.60
C ASN A 161 -17.91 4.62 3.13
N THR A 162 -18.81 3.83 3.74
CA THR A 162 -18.77 3.54 5.17
C THR A 162 -17.41 2.94 5.54
N LYS A 163 -16.76 3.55 6.52
CA LYS A 163 -15.46 3.10 7.00
C LYS A 163 -15.58 1.76 7.73
N ARG A 164 -14.48 1.02 7.80
CA ARG A 164 -14.45 -0.26 8.51
C ARG A 164 -14.54 -0.12 10.03
N ALA A 165 -14.19 1.04 10.56
CA ALA A 165 -14.25 1.44 11.96
C ALA A 165 -14.40 2.96 12.02
N ASP A 166 -14.67 3.51 13.19
CA ASP A 166 -14.68 4.96 13.38
C ASP A 166 -13.29 5.53 13.06
N PRO A 167 -13.14 6.38 12.03
CA PRO A 167 -11.83 6.82 11.58
C PRO A 167 -11.23 7.91 12.47
N THR A 168 -9.92 8.01 12.46
CA THR A 168 -9.22 9.24 12.83
C THR A 168 -9.38 10.24 11.70
N VAL A 169 -9.96 11.41 11.98
CA VAL A 169 -10.14 12.47 10.98
C VAL A 169 -9.19 13.62 11.30
N GLU A 170 -8.32 13.93 10.35
CA GLU A 170 -7.45 15.11 10.41
C GLU A 170 -7.99 16.21 9.51
N ILE A 171 -8.03 17.44 10.03
CA ILE A 171 -8.52 18.63 9.32
C ILE A 171 -7.35 19.56 9.04
N SER A 172 -7.18 19.93 7.78
CA SER A 172 -6.24 20.96 7.35
C SER A 172 -7.00 22.21 6.90
N VAL A 173 -6.95 23.28 7.72
CA VAL A 173 -7.56 24.56 7.39
C VAL A 173 -6.67 25.28 6.39
N THR A 174 -7.19 25.57 5.21
CA THR A 174 -6.48 26.27 4.13
C THR A 174 -6.76 27.77 4.14
N ALA A 175 -7.92 28.18 4.62
CA ALA A 175 -8.28 29.59 4.82
C ALA A 175 -9.35 29.74 5.92
N GLY A 176 -9.33 30.84 6.64
CA GLY A 176 -10.35 31.19 7.65
C GLY A 176 -9.97 30.80 9.07
N GLN A 177 -10.96 30.42 9.86
CA GLN A 177 -10.81 30.14 11.29
C GLN A 177 -10.60 28.65 11.57
N THR A 178 -9.71 28.35 12.50
CA THR A 178 -9.61 26.97 13.03
C THR A 178 -10.90 26.63 13.79
N GLY A 179 -11.34 25.40 13.62
CA GLY A 179 -12.55 24.87 14.24
C GLY A 179 -12.27 23.70 15.17
N ALA A 180 -13.32 22.97 15.47
CA ALA A 180 -13.25 21.77 16.28
C ALA A 180 -14.11 20.66 15.66
N MET A 181 -13.64 19.43 15.76
CA MET A 181 -14.44 18.24 15.48
C MET A 181 -15.55 18.13 16.50
N GLU A 182 -16.80 17.96 16.08
CA GLU A 182 -17.93 17.73 16.98
C GLU A 182 -18.20 16.27 17.22
N PHE A 183 -18.22 15.49 16.15
CA PHE A 183 -18.32 14.02 16.21
C PHE A 183 -17.72 13.41 14.97
N THR A 184 -17.35 12.14 15.11
CA THR A 184 -16.89 11.26 14.03
C THR A 184 -17.60 9.92 14.17
N SER A 185 -17.95 9.31 13.06
CA SER A 185 -18.49 7.95 12.96
C SER A 185 -17.94 7.26 11.72
N ASP A 186 -18.24 6.00 11.53
CA ASP A 186 -17.89 5.24 10.32
C ASP A 186 -18.49 5.79 9.02
N SER A 187 -19.53 6.58 9.10
CA SER A 187 -20.27 7.13 7.95
C SER A 187 -19.99 8.61 7.66
N GLY A 188 -19.36 9.33 8.59
CA GLY A 188 -19.07 10.74 8.40
C GLY A 188 -18.67 11.45 9.69
N PHE A 189 -18.48 12.78 9.57
CA PHE A 189 -18.10 13.62 10.69
C PHE A 189 -18.75 15.00 10.60
N ALA A 190 -18.74 15.75 11.71
CA ALA A 190 -19.11 17.15 11.74
C ALA A 190 -17.95 18.01 12.21
N TYR A 191 -17.67 19.05 11.45
CA TYR A 191 -16.67 20.07 11.75
C TYR A 191 -17.33 21.41 12.00
N ARG A 192 -16.96 22.07 13.08
CA ARG A 192 -17.54 23.31 13.53
C ARG A 192 -16.48 24.41 13.63
N THR A 193 -16.81 25.56 13.08
CA THR A 193 -16.03 26.80 13.19
C THR A 193 -16.84 27.89 13.93
N ARG A 194 -16.17 28.91 14.42
CA ARG A 194 -16.80 30.11 14.99
C ARG A 194 -16.19 31.33 14.31
N GLY A 195 -16.98 32.03 13.51
CA GLY A 195 -16.59 33.28 12.89
C GLY A 195 -16.65 34.45 13.86
N SER A 196 -15.83 35.46 13.62
CA SER A 196 -15.82 36.71 14.36
C SER A 196 -16.75 37.74 13.74
N ARG A 197 -17.20 37.57 12.50
CA ARG A 197 -18.07 38.48 11.73
C ARG A 197 -19.08 37.70 10.91
N VAL A 198 -20.15 38.37 10.51
CA VAL A 198 -21.13 37.86 9.55
C VAL A 198 -20.45 37.62 8.22
N GLY A 199 -20.61 36.40 7.66
CA GLY A 199 -20.04 36.04 6.39
C GLY A 199 -18.60 35.50 6.48
N ASP A 200 -18.02 35.35 7.67
CA ASP A 200 -16.75 34.61 7.83
C ASP A 200 -16.94 33.20 7.29
N SER A 201 -15.95 32.76 6.52
CA SER A 201 -15.92 31.41 5.96
C SER A 201 -14.62 30.73 6.33
N THR A 202 -14.67 29.43 6.48
CA THR A 202 -13.50 28.60 6.65
C THR A 202 -13.44 27.59 5.53
N GLU A 203 -12.29 27.50 4.92
CA GLU A 203 -11.98 26.51 3.89
C GLU A 203 -11.04 25.46 4.48
N PHE A 204 -11.36 24.20 4.29
CA PHE A 204 -10.57 23.10 4.84
C PHE A 204 -10.61 21.85 3.94
N THR A 205 -9.60 21.03 4.08
CA THR A 205 -9.54 19.65 3.58
C THR A 205 -9.50 18.69 4.75
N PHE A 206 -9.77 17.41 4.49
CA PHE A 206 -9.65 16.38 5.53
C PHE A 206 -9.02 15.11 5.00
N THR A 207 -8.42 14.35 5.88
CA THR A 207 -8.14 12.93 5.69
C THR A 207 -8.88 12.12 6.75
N ALA A 208 -9.35 10.94 6.39
CA ALA A 208 -10.02 10.02 7.30
C ALA A 208 -9.35 8.65 7.20
N GLU A 209 -8.77 8.19 8.28
CA GLU A 209 -8.02 6.95 8.39
C GLU A 209 -8.70 6.00 9.37
N ALA A 210 -9.05 4.80 8.89
CA ALA A 210 -9.72 3.75 9.66
C ALA A 210 -8.90 2.45 9.69
N GLU A 211 -7.60 2.55 9.63
CA GLU A 211 -6.68 1.43 9.85
C GLU A 211 -6.62 1.07 11.34
N ILE A 212 -6.20 -0.17 11.65
CA ILE A 212 -6.19 -0.69 13.03
C ILE A 212 -4.84 -0.40 13.67
#